data_d95a1792eb026b3c54eb638bdecaab23
#
_entry.id   d95a1792eb026b3c54eb638bdecaab23
#
_cell.length_a   1.000
_cell.length_b   1.000
_cell.length_c   1.000
_cell.angle_alpha   90.00
_cell.angle_beta   90.00
_cell.angle_gamma   90.00
#
_symmetry.space_group_name_H-M   'P 1'
#
loop_
_entity.id
_entity.type
_entity.pdbx_description
1 polymer ?
#
loop_
_entity_poly.entity_id
_entity_poly.type
_entity_poly.pdbx_seq_one_letter_code
_entity_poly.pdbx_strand_id
1 'polypeptide(L)'
;MENIDPVGVHTGDSIVVAPSQTLGDKEYQMLRSSALNIINELKITGGCNVQYALNPDSFEYCVIEVNPRVSRSSALASKATGYPIAKVAARIAIGYTLDEIVNQVTGKTYACFEPALDYVVVKYPKWAFDKFVYAKRTLGTQMKATGEVMAIGTSFEEAIMKAVRSTELGVDSMNMKKYEKMPLEEIMERLQVVDDERAFQLYEAMKRGKTVEELHELTMVDCWFLNKLMNLIELEREMAAKPLTEDLYLLAKQYGYLDATIERISGKKCPMHRHAVYKMVDTCAGEFKAETPYFYSTYDDENEAEEFIERQHSDKKKIIVFGSGPIRIGQGIEFDYCSCLLYTSDAADDK
;
A
#
# COMPACT_ATOMS: atom_id res chain seq x y z
N MET A 1 3.77 -8.84 -5.00
CA MET A 1 4.12 -7.55 -4.33
C MET A 1 5.55 -7.22 -4.67
N GLU A 2 5.88 -5.96 -4.80
CA GLU A 2 7.17 -5.45 -5.26
C GLU A 2 7.66 -4.33 -4.35
N ASN A 3 8.96 -4.31 -4.07
CA ASN A 3 9.58 -3.24 -3.28
C ASN A 3 9.97 -2.08 -4.21
N ILE A 4 9.71 -0.85 -3.79
CA ILE A 4 10.23 0.34 -4.47
C ILE A 4 11.73 0.47 -4.23
N ASP A 5 12.18 0.15 -3.03
CA ASP A 5 13.59 0.19 -2.67
C ASP A 5 14.36 -0.97 -3.30
N PRO A 6 15.58 -0.71 -3.82
CA PRO A 6 16.41 -1.74 -4.41
C PRO A 6 16.89 -2.78 -3.39
N VAL A 7 17.45 -3.86 -3.89
CA VAL A 7 18.08 -4.92 -3.07
C VAL A 7 19.12 -4.33 -2.12
N GLY A 8 19.10 -4.79 -0.88
CA GLY A 8 19.95 -4.28 0.21
C GLY A 8 19.16 -3.60 1.31
N VAL A 9 17.91 -3.19 1.04
CA VAL A 9 16.96 -2.72 2.06
C VAL A 9 16.05 -3.87 2.46
N HIS A 10 15.89 -4.09 3.77
CA HIS A 10 15.00 -5.12 4.28
C HIS A 10 13.55 -4.84 3.84
N THR A 11 12.83 -5.88 3.38
CA THR A 11 11.45 -5.74 2.89
C THR A 11 10.49 -5.09 3.90
N GLY A 12 10.73 -5.29 5.21
CA GLY A 12 9.99 -4.60 6.28
C GLY A 12 10.19 -3.09 6.28
N ASP A 13 11.35 -2.60 5.84
CA ASP A 13 11.71 -1.18 5.76
C ASP A 13 11.44 -0.57 4.38
N SER A 14 11.11 -1.39 3.38
CA SER A 14 10.80 -0.92 2.03
C SER A 14 9.34 -0.45 1.91
N ILE A 15 9.13 0.53 1.04
CA ILE A 15 7.80 0.83 0.51
C ILE A 15 7.46 -0.31 -0.46
N VAL A 16 6.29 -0.94 -0.29
CA VAL A 16 5.88 -2.11 -1.09
C VAL A 16 4.59 -1.81 -1.83
N VAL A 17 4.51 -2.25 -3.07
CA VAL A 17 3.35 -2.05 -3.95
C VAL A 17 2.77 -3.41 -4.35
N ALA A 18 1.46 -3.50 -4.41
CA ALA A 18 0.73 -4.63 -4.95
C ALA A 18 -0.40 -4.12 -5.89
N PRO A 19 -0.62 -4.80 -7.03
CA PRO A 19 0.21 -5.84 -7.64
C PRO A 19 1.61 -5.31 -8.01
N SER A 20 2.54 -6.21 -8.42
CA SER A 20 3.83 -5.76 -8.98
C SER A 20 3.60 -4.97 -10.26
N GLN A 21 4.34 -3.86 -10.42
CA GLN A 21 4.12 -2.88 -11.48
C GLN A 21 5.15 -2.98 -12.61
N THR A 22 6.38 -3.44 -12.27
CA THR A 22 7.52 -3.44 -13.20
C THR A 22 7.81 -4.83 -13.77
N LEU A 23 7.22 -5.90 -13.22
CA LEU A 23 7.41 -7.26 -13.71
C LEU A 23 6.56 -7.53 -14.95
N GLY A 24 7.21 -8.01 -16.00
CA GLY A 24 6.52 -8.61 -17.14
C GLY A 24 5.96 -10.01 -16.81
N ASP A 25 5.01 -10.48 -17.63
CA ASP A 25 4.36 -11.78 -17.39
C ASP A 25 5.37 -12.95 -17.29
N LYS A 26 6.39 -12.98 -18.15
CA LYS A 26 7.41 -14.05 -18.14
C LYS A 26 8.19 -14.08 -16.81
N GLU A 27 8.59 -12.93 -16.31
CA GLU A 27 9.30 -12.78 -15.04
C GLU A 27 8.41 -13.20 -13.88
N TYR A 28 7.17 -12.74 -13.88
CA TYR A 28 6.17 -13.09 -12.86
C TYR A 28 5.96 -14.61 -12.83
N GLN A 29 5.72 -15.26 -13.97
CA GLN A 29 5.49 -16.71 -14.05
C GLN A 29 6.75 -17.51 -13.66
N MET A 30 7.93 -17.02 -14.00
CA MET A 30 9.21 -17.65 -13.60
C MET A 30 9.36 -17.65 -12.07
N LEU A 31 9.17 -16.49 -11.43
CA LEU A 31 9.27 -16.37 -9.97
C LEU A 31 8.17 -17.15 -9.25
N ARG A 32 6.94 -17.13 -9.80
CA ARG A 32 5.83 -17.96 -9.31
C ARG A 32 6.15 -19.45 -9.34
N SER A 33 6.64 -19.95 -10.48
CA SER A 33 7.03 -21.36 -10.64
C SER A 33 8.16 -21.73 -9.69
N SER A 34 9.14 -20.86 -9.52
CA SER A 34 10.22 -21.03 -8.55
C SER A 34 9.67 -21.14 -7.12
N ALA A 35 8.74 -20.29 -6.72
CA ALA A 35 8.13 -20.34 -5.39
C ALA A 35 7.39 -21.67 -5.16
N LEU A 36 6.61 -22.13 -6.14
CA LEU A 36 5.91 -23.41 -6.06
C LEU A 36 6.88 -24.59 -5.93
N ASN A 37 7.98 -24.59 -6.70
CA ASN A 37 8.99 -25.64 -6.62
C ASN A 37 9.68 -25.65 -5.23
N ILE A 38 10.03 -24.48 -4.68
CA ILE A 38 10.63 -24.36 -3.34
C ILE A 38 9.68 -24.92 -2.27
N ILE A 39 8.39 -24.55 -2.32
CA ILE A 39 7.40 -24.98 -1.33
C ILE A 39 7.20 -26.50 -1.41
N ASN A 40 7.13 -27.06 -2.62
CA ASN A 40 6.97 -28.48 -2.84
C ASN A 40 8.19 -29.29 -2.35
N GLU A 41 9.41 -28.83 -2.65
CA GLU A 41 10.66 -29.49 -2.23
C GLU A 41 10.82 -29.44 -0.71
N LEU A 42 10.52 -28.32 -0.09
CA LEU A 42 10.57 -28.15 1.37
C LEU A 42 9.36 -28.78 2.10
N LYS A 43 8.38 -29.29 1.36
CA LYS A 43 7.15 -29.91 1.91
C LYS A 43 6.42 -28.97 2.88
N ILE A 44 6.36 -27.66 2.55
CA ILE A 44 5.70 -26.66 3.39
C ILE A 44 4.19 -26.80 3.20
N THR A 45 3.49 -27.02 4.31
CA THR A 45 2.02 -27.03 4.37
C THR A 45 1.54 -25.77 5.09
N GLY A 46 0.76 -24.92 4.39
CA GLY A 46 0.22 -23.68 4.96
C GLY A 46 0.80 -22.43 4.35
N GLY A 47 0.78 -21.32 5.10
CA GLY A 47 1.24 -20.02 4.61
C GLY A 47 2.76 -19.94 4.50
N CYS A 48 3.24 -19.37 3.40
CA CYS A 48 4.66 -19.14 3.16
C CYS A 48 4.86 -17.79 2.46
N ASN A 49 6.03 -17.18 2.68
CA ASN A 49 6.51 -16.01 1.98
C ASN A 49 7.88 -16.32 1.37
N VAL A 50 8.03 -16.08 0.08
CA VAL A 50 9.31 -16.21 -0.64
C VAL A 50 9.71 -14.83 -1.15
N GLN A 51 10.95 -14.42 -0.87
CA GLN A 51 11.50 -13.14 -1.30
C GLN A 51 12.60 -13.37 -2.34
N TYR A 52 12.50 -12.60 -3.42
CA TYR A 52 13.41 -12.66 -4.55
C TYR A 52 14.10 -11.32 -4.80
N ALA A 53 15.31 -11.41 -5.35
CA ALA A 53 15.94 -10.33 -6.08
C ALA A 53 16.03 -10.73 -7.55
N LEU A 54 15.49 -9.92 -8.44
CA LEU A 54 15.52 -10.12 -9.89
C LEU A 54 16.43 -9.08 -10.51
N ASN A 55 17.28 -9.50 -11.44
CA ASN A 55 18.04 -8.58 -12.27
C ASN A 55 17.10 -7.94 -13.32
N PRO A 56 16.98 -6.61 -13.38
CA PRO A 56 16.06 -5.95 -14.32
C PRO A 56 16.44 -6.15 -15.80
N ASP A 57 17.73 -6.43 -16.09
CA ASP A 57 18.26 -6.57 -17.45
C ASP A 57 18.31 -8.02 -17.95
N SER A 58 17.95 -8.99 -17.09
CA SER A 58 17.99 -10.41 -17.43
C SER A 58 16.96 -11.20 -16.60
N PHE A 59 16.83 -12.51 -16.91
CA PHE A 59 16.00 -13.42 -16.11
C PHE A 59 16.77 -14.03 -14.91
N GLU A 60 17.95 -13.51 -14.59
CA GLU A 60 18.69 -13.97 -13.43
C GLU A 60 18.05 -13.46 -12.14
N TYR A 61 17.83 -14.36 -11.20
CA TYR A 61 17.28 -14.02 -9.89
C TYR A 61 17.96 -14.83 -8.78
N CYS A 62 17.86 -14.33 -7.57
CA CYS A 62 18.25 -15.09 -6.38
C CYS A 62 17.12 -15.09 -5.35
N VAL A 63 17.05 -16.16 -4.58
CA VAL A 63 16.18 -16.27 -3.42
C VAL A 63 16.88 -15.58 -2.25
N ILE A 64 16.24 -14.56 -1.68
CA ILE A 64 16.74 -13.84 -0.51
C ILE A 64 16.42 -14.64 0.75
N GLU A 65 15.14 -14.99 0.92
CA GLU A 65 14.70 -15.82 2.05
C GLU A 65 13.36 -16.50 1.79
N VAL A 66 13.12 -17.58 2.53
CA VAL A 66 11.84 -18.30 2.56
C VAL A 66 11.35 -18.34 4.00
N ASN A 67 10.15 -17.82 4.25
CA ASN A 67 9.52 -17.81 5.56
C ASN A 67 8.32 -18.77 5.58
N PRO A 68 8.47 -20.03 6.07
CA PRO A 68 7.40 -21.03 6.06
C PRO A 68 6.42 -20.82 7.23
N ARG A 69 5.83 -19.67 7.29
CA ARG A 69 4.89 -19.27 8.33
C ARG A 69 3.99 -18.14 7.87
N VAL A 70 2.82 -18.01 8.48
CA VAL A 70 2.02 -16.78 8.41
C VAL A 70 2.76 -15.68 9.20
N SER A 71 2.90 -14.52 8.60
CA SER A 71 3.68 -13.41 9.14
C SER A 71 2.92 -12.09 9.01
N ARG A 72 3.53 -10.99 9.46
CA ARG A 72 2.98 -9.65 9.25
C ARG A 72 2.75 -9.35 7.76
N SER A 73 3.68 -9.74 6.89
CA SER A 73 3.50 -9.60 5.43
C SER A 73 2.33 -10.41 4.89
N SER A 74 2.05 -11.59 5.45
CA SER A 74 0.86 -12.39 5.08
C SER A 74 -0.44 -11.71 5.53
N ALA A 75 -0.46 -11.10 6.72
CA ALA A 75 -1.62 -10.32 7.17
C ALA A 75 -1.86 -9.11 6.28
N LEU A 76 -0.79 -8.42 5.86
CA LEU A 76 -0.86 -7.31 4.92
C LEU A 76 -1.37 -7.77 3.56
N ALA A 77 -0.86 -8.90 3.04
CA ALA A 77 -1.32 -9.48 1.79
C ALA A 77 -2.81 -9.85 1.86
N SER A 78 -3.28 -10.41 2.99
CA SER A 78 -4.70 -10.69 3.19
C SER A 78 -5.56 -9.41 3.16
N LYS A 79 -5.11 -8.33 3.79
CA LYS A 79 -5.80 -7.03 3.74
C LYS A 79 -5.78 -6.43 2.32
N ALA A 80 -4.65 -6.55 1.62
CA ALA A 80 -4.48 -6.00 0.28
C ALA A 80 -5.34 -6.71 -0.77
N THR A 81 -5.53 -8.01 -0.64
CA THR A 81 -6.20 -8.84 -1.65
C THR A 81 -7.61 -9.28 -1.26
N GLY A 82 -8.01 -9.05 -0.01
CA GLY A 82 -9.21 -9.68 0.55
C GLY A 82 -9.08 -11.20 0.79
N TYR A 83 -8.02 -11.85 0.30
CA TYR A 83 -7.84 -13.30 0.42
C TYR A 83 -7.45 -13.70 1.86
N PRO A 84 -8.22 -14.58 2.54
CA PRO A 84 -8.05 -14.83 3.98
C PRO A 84 -6.96 -15.88 4.26
N ILE A 85 -5.68 -15.53 4.06
CA ILE A 85 -4.51 -16.44 4.16
C ILE A 85 -4.50 -17.23 5.47
N ALA A 86 -4.74 -16.60 6.62
CA ALA A 86 -4.71 -17.28 7.91
C ALA A 86 -5.80 -18.34 8.05
N LYS A 87 -7.02 -18.05 7.59
CA LYS A 87 -8.13 -19.01 7.60
C LYS A 87 -7.86 -20.19 6.67
N VAL A 88 -7.32 -19.92 5.48
CA VAL A 88 -6.94 -20.97 4.52
C VAL A 88 -5.83 -21.83 5.11
N ALA A 89 -4.77 -21.22 5.67
CA ALA A 89 -3.68 -21.95 6.32
C ALA A 89 -4.18 -22.85 7.48
N ALA A 90 -5.13 -22.37 8.29
CA ALA A 90 -5.73 -23.16 9.36
C ALA A 90 -6.51 -24.39 8.83
N ARG A 91 -7.23 -24.25 7.70
CA ARG A 91 -7.93 -25.39 7.07
C ARG A 91 -6.96 -26.40 6.44
N ILE A 92 -5.88 -25.92 5.81
CA ILE A 92 -4.83 -26.80 5.31
C ILE A 92 -4.21 -27.61 6.46
N ALA A 93 -3.97 -27.00 7.62
CA ALA A 93 -3.40 -27.65 8.78
C ALA A 93 -4.25 -28.80 9.34
N ILE A 94 -5.55 -28.83 9.07
CA ILE A 94 -6.48 -29.93 9.44
C ILE A 94 -6.80 -30.88 8.27
N GLY A 95 -6.05 -30.73 7.16
CA GLY A 95 -6.05 -31.71 6.07
C GLY A 95 -6.84 -31.35 4.82
N TYR A 96 -7.45 -30.17 4.73
CA TYR A 96 -8.13 -29.73 3.51
C TYR A 96 -7.12 -29.32 2.42
N THR A 97 -7.48 -29.57 1.17
CA THR A 97 -6.76 -29.07 -0.02
C THR A 97 -7.34 -27.72 -0.48
N LEU A 98 -6.59 -26.96 -1.29
CA LEU A 98 -7.02 -25.63 -1.73
C LEU A 98 -8.29 -25.63 -2.59
N ASP A 99 -8.55 -26.70 -3.31
CA ASP A 99 -9.75 -26.93 -4.14
C ASP A 99 -10.97 -27.39 -3.33
N GLU A 100 -10.77 -27.80 -2.08
CA GLU A 100 -11.86 -28.12 -1.14
C GLU A 100 -12.24 -26.90 -0.25
N ILE A 101 -11.39 -25.89 -0.18
CA ILE A 101 -11.62 -24.70 0.65
C ILE A 101 -12.34 -23.64 -0.17
N VAL A 102 -13.60 -23.37 0.14
CA VAL A 102 -14.36 -22.26 -0.46
C VAL A 102 -13.78 -20.93 0.00
N ASN A 103 -13.54 -20.01 -0.94
CA ASN A 103 -13.16 -18.63 -0.65
C ASN A 103 -14.36 -17.89 -0.07
N GLN A 104 -14.24 -17.46 1.19
CA GLN A 104 -15.34 -16.82 1.92
C GLN A 104 -15.64 -15.40 1.43
N VAL A 105 -14.72 -14.78 0.69
CA VAL A 105 -14.92 -13.42 0.15
C VAL A 105 -15.92 -13.43 -0.99
N THR A 106 -15.81 -14.43 -1.87
CA THR A 106 -16.69 -14.58 -3.05
C THR A 106 -17.85 -15.55 -2.80
N GLY A 107 -17.71 -16.45 -1.84
CA GLY A 107 -18.68 -17.54 -1.60
C GLY A 107 -18.81 -18.55 -2.74
N LYS A 108 -18.18 -18.33 -3.88
CA LYS A 108 -18.36 -19.08 -5.14
C LYS A 108 -17.06 -19.67 -5.68
N THR A 109 -15.91 -19.05 -5.38
CA THR A 109 -14.59 -19.52 -5.81
C THR A 109 -13.94 -20.38 -4.71
N TYR A 110 -12.84 -21.03 -5.06
CA TYR A 110 -12.06 -21.84 -4.13
C TYR A 110 -10.73 -21.18 -3.81
N ALA A 111 -10.06 -21.63 -2.75
CA ALA A 111 -8.79 -21.08 -2.30
C ALA A 111 -7.63 -21.30 -3.30
N CYS A 112 -7.77 -22.17 -4.28
CA CYS A 112 -6.82 -22.38 -5.37
C CYS A 112 -6.83 -21.26 -6.43
N PHE A 113 -7.84 -20.37 -6.43
CA PHE A 113 -7.88 -19.20 -7.32
C PHE A 113 -6.94 -18.14 -6.78
N GLU A 114 -5.96 -17.74 -7.60
CA GLU A 114 -5.02 -16.70 -7.25
C GLU A 114 -5.70 -15.33 -7.28
N PRO A 115 -5.40 -14.42 -6.31
CA PRO A 115 -5.93 -13.08 -6.33
C PRO A 115 -5.51 -12.30 -7.58
N ALA A 116 -6.47 -11.61 -8.19
CA ALA A 116 -6.27 -10.60 -9.23
C ALA A 116 -6.76 -9.25 -8.69
N LEU A 117 -5.97 -8.18 -8.85
CA LEU A 117 -6.29 -6.86 -8.33
C LEU A 117 -6.43 -5.86 -9.48
N ASP A 118 -7.49 -5.07 -9.47
CA ASP A 118 -7.74 -3.95 -10.37
C ASP A 118 -7.53 -2.58 -9.69
N TYR A 119 -6.98 -2.58 -8.49
CA TYR A 119 -6.57 -1.43 -7.70
C TYR A 119 -5.11 -1.55 -7.27
N VAL A 120 -4.55 -0.48 -6.75
CA VAL A 120 -3.15 -0.43 -6.27
C VAL A 120 -3.13 -0.31 -4.76
N VAL A 121 -2.29 -1.13 -4.13
CA VAL A 121 -2.06 -1.10 -2.69
C VAL A 121 -0.62 -0.67 -2.42
N VAL A 122 -0.45 0.32 -1.56
CA VAL A 122 0.86 0.76 -1.09
C VAL A 122 0.98 0.49 0.41
N LYS A 123 2.02 -0.26 0.78
CA LYS A 123 2.48 -0.39 2.16
C LYS A 123 3.59 0.62 2.39
N TYR A 124 3.43 1.50 3.39
CA TYR A 124 4.46 2.46 3.79
C TYR A 124 4.94 2.14 5.20
N PRO A 125 6.26 1.91 5.43
CA PRO A 125 6.78 1.62 6.76
C PRO A 125 6.71 2.82 7.69
N LYS A 126 6.63 2.55 8.98
CA LYS A 126 6.77 3.55 10.04
C LYS A 126 7.94 3.20 10.94
N TRP A 127 8.85 4.15 11.11
CA TRP A 127 9.99 4.04 11.98
C TRP A 127 9.79 4.92 13.22
N ALA A 128 10.29 4.48 14.36
CA ALA A 128 10.18 5.19 15.62
C ALA A 128 11.45 6.01 15.95
N PHE A 129 12.07 6.61 14.94
CA PHE A 129 13.28 7.44 15.14
C PHE A 129 13.01 8.72 15.93
N ASP A 130 11.77 9.16 16.01
CA ASP A 130 11.31 10.20 16.92
C ASP A 130 11.47 9.82 18.39
N LYS A 131 11.34 8.52 18.71
CA LYS A 131 11.51 7.98 20.06
C LYS A 131 12.94 7.50 20.33
N PHE A 132 13.60 6.98 19.32
CA PHE A 132 14.98 6.46 19.37
C PHE A 132 15.95 7.42 18.69
N VAL A 133 16.12 8.60 19.27
CA VAL A 133 16.88 9.72 18.70
C VAL A 133 18.36 9.44 18.43
N TYR A 134 18.94 8.44 19.11
CA TYR A 134 20.34 7.99 18.90
C TYR A 134 20.46 6.85 17.87
N ALA A 135 19.34 6.31 17.37
CA ALA A 135 19.39 5.27 16.35
C ALA A 135 19.82 5.85 15.00
N LYS A 136 20.68 5.11 14.31
CA LYS A 136 21.06 5.46 12.93
C LYS A 136 19.85 5.28 12.00
N ARG A 137 19.52 6.33 11.27
CA ARG A 137 18.38 6.33 10.33
C ARG A 137 18.67 5.58 9.02
N THR A 138 19.93 5.24 8.75
CA THR A 138 20.30 4.44 7.58
C THR A 138 19.61 3.09 7.59
N LEU A 139 18.93 2.77 6.50
CA LEU A 139 18.27 1.48 6.29
C LEU A 139 19.26 0.48 5.64
N GLY A 140 19.02 -0.79 5.83
CA GLY A 140 19.86 -1.86 5.31
C GLY A 140 19.18 -3.22 5.46
N THR A 141 19.96 -4.28 5.58
CA THR A 141 19.46 -5.67 5.64
C THR A 141 18.79 -6.03 6.97
N GLN A 142 18.94 -5.19 8.01
CA GLN A 142 18.27 -5.39 9.30
C GLN A 142 17.04 -4.49 9.39
N MET A 143 15.90 -5.09 9.69
CA MET A 143 14.63 -4.38 9.85
C MET A 143 14.66 -3.39 11.03
N LYS A 144 14.30 -2.14 10.76
CA LYS A 144 14.18 -1.06 11.75
C LYS A 144 12.76 -0.52 11.88
N ALA A 145 11.90 -0.77 10.91
CA ALA A 145 10.50 -0.37 10.96
C ALA A 145 9.77 -1.05 12.12
N THR A 146 9.02 -0.27 12.88
CA THR A 146 8.26 -0.72 14.05
C THR A 146 6.77 -0.84 13.78
N GLY A 147 6.31 -0.25 12.67
CA GLY A 147 4.95 -0.26 12.21
C GLY A 147 4.88 -0.05 10.71
N GLU A 148 3.67 -0.08 10.20
CA GLU A 148 3.38 0.12 8.78
C GLU A 148 1.96 0.63 8.61
N VAL A 149 1.72 1.32 7.52
CA VAL A 149 0.39 1.68 7.04
C VAL A 149 0.15 1.01 5.70
N MET A 150 -1.11 0.77 5.37
CA MET A 150 -1.53 0.30 4.07
C MET A 150 -2.58 1.24 3.52
N ALA A 151 -2.43 1.63 2.27
CA ALA A 151 -3.42 2.42 1.56
C ALA A 151 -3.78 1.76 0.24
N ILE A 152 -5.04 1.86 -0.14
CA ILE A 152 -5.59 1.35 -1.40
C ILE A 152 -6.08 2.54 -2.21
N GLY A 153 -5.81 2.53 -3.50
CA GLY A 153 -6.26 3.53 -4.46
C GLY A 153 -6.45 2.92 -5.84
N THR A 154 -7.07 3.65 -6.75
CA THR A 154 -7.22 3.25 -8.16
C THR A 154 -5.94 3.45 -8.96
N SER A 155 -4.98 4.21 -8.42
CA SER A 155 -3.67 4.46 -8.99
C SER A 155 -2.58 4.42 -7.93
N PHE A 156 -1.32 4.29 -8.37
CA PHE A 156 -0.16 4.39 -7.47
C PHE A 156 -0.09 5.77 -6.81
N GLU A 157 -0.36 6.83 -7.57
CA GLU A 157 -0.34 8.21 -7.11
C GLU A 157 -1.34 8.42 -5.96
N GLU A 158 -2.57 7.92 -6.10
CA GLU A 158 -3.57 7.97 -5.04
C GLU A 158 -3.12 7.18 -3.81
N ALA A 159 -2.67 5.95 -4.01
CA ALA A 159 -2.30 5.05 -2.94
C ALA A 159 -1.10 5.56 -2.13
N ILE A 160 -0.04 6.07 -2.78
CA ILE A 160 1.13 6.63 -2.07
C ILE A 160 0.76 7.89 -1.29
N MET A 161 -0.06 8.78 -1.84
CA MET A 161 -0.54 9.99 -1.18
C MET A 161 -1.37 9.67 0.08
N LYS A 162 -2.24 8.68 0.01
CA LYS A 162 -3.01 8.18 1.17
C LYS A 162 -2.10 7.54 2.21
N ALA A 163 -1.14 6.71 1.78
CA ALA A 163 -0.20 6.03 2.66
C ALA A 163 0.62 7.05 3.46
N VAL A 164 1.20 8.04 2.80
CA VAL A 164 2.02 9.09 3.44
C VAL A 164 1.24 9.86 4.50
N ARG A 165 0.00 10.26 4.22
CA ARG A 165 -0.86 10.93 5.21
C ARG A 165 -1.16 10.06 6.43
N SER A 166 -1.26 8.75 6.23
CA SER A 166 -1.57 7.80 7.29
C SER A 166 -0.37 7.47 8.18
N THR A 167 0.85 7.89 7.82
CA THR A 167 2.07 7.63 8.62
C THR A 167 2.17 8.44 9.89
N GLU A 168 1.33 9.47 10.08
CA GLU A 168 1.38 10.44 11.19
C GLU A 168 2.68 11.27 11.24
N LEU A 169 3.31 11.48 10.07
CA LEU A 169 4.48 12.37 9.93
C LEU A 169 4.09 13.86 9.89
N GLY A 170 2.79 14.17 9.93
CA GLY A 170 2.29 15.55 9.85
C GLY A 170 2.41 16.17 8.46
N VAL A 171 2.50 15.35 7.42
CA VAL A 171 2.51 15.78 6.02
C VAL A 171 1.20 15.41 5.32
N ASP A 172 0.75 16.27 4.42
CA ASP A 172 -0.48 16.09 3.64
C ASP A 172 -0.23 15.64 2.18
N SER A 173 1.04 15.62 1.76
CA SER A 173 1.51 15.26 0.42
C SER A 173 2.96 14.78 0.48
N MET A 174 3.56 14.51 -0.67
CA MET A 174 4.99 14.18 -0.77
C MET A 174 5.92 15.35 -0.47
N ASN A 175 5.39 16.55 -0.16
CA ASN A 175 6.16 17.73 0.19
C ASN A 175 6.52 17.73 1.68
N MET A 176 7.81 17.79 2.00
CA MET A 176 8.28 17.90 3.37
C MET A 176 9.04 19.21 3.56
N LYS A 177 8.48 20.13 4.36
CA LYS A 177 8.97 21.52 4.54
C LYS A 177 10.47 21.67 4.81
N LYS A 178 11.09 20.70 5.49
CA LYS A 178 12.52 20.77 5.78
C LYS A 178 13.38 20.66 4.52
N TYR A 179 12.95 19.90 3.51
CA TYR A 179 13.68 19.75 2.25
C TYR A 179 13.49 20.93 1.31
N GLU A 180 12.37 21.67 1.41
CA GLU A 180 12.16 22.91 0.64
C GLU A 180 13.24 23.96 0.91
N LYS A 181 13.82 23.96 2.11
CA LYS A 181 14.86 24.92 2.55
C LYS A 181 16.28 24.38 2.47
N MET A 182 16.45 23.08 2.26
CA MET A 182 17.74 22.41 2.21
C MET A 182 18.42 22.66 0.85
N PRO A 183 19.73 22.93 0.77
CA PRO A 183 20.45 22.97 -0.51
C PRO A 183 20.26 21.69 -1.32
N LEU A 184 20.16 21.83 -2.66
CA LEU A 184 19.95 20.65 -3.54
C LEU A 184 21.12 19.67 -3.44
N GLU A 185 22.34 20.19 -3.33
CA GLU A 185 23.57 19.41 -3.18
C GLU A 185 23.50 18.53 -1.92
N GLU A 186 23.01 19.05 -0.80
CA GLU A 186 22.84 18.29 0.43
C GLU A 186 21.77 17.18 0.27
N ILE A 187 20.68 17.45 -0.47
CA ILE A 187 19.67 16.42 -0.77
C ILE A 187 20.30 15.31 -1.60
N MET A 188 21.09 15.65 -2.62
CA MET A 188 21.77 14.67 -3.48
C MET A 188 22.82 13.85 -2.71
N GLU A 189 23.53 14.43 -1.77
CA GLU A 189 24.44 13.69 -0.87
C GLU A 189 23.67 12.73 0.02
N ARG A 190 22.54 13.12 0.58
CA ARG A 190 21.69 12.26 1.41
C ARG A 190 21.12 11.08 0.62
N LEU A 191 20.75 11.27 -0.63
CA LEU A 191 20.21 10.22 -1.51
C LEU A 191 21.23 9.10 -1.82
N GLN A 192 22.53 9.32 -1.58
CA GLN A 192 23.54 8.25 -1.66
C GLN A 192 23.40 7.21 -0.53
N VAL A 193 22.67 7.54 0.53
CA VAL A 193 22.43 6.69 1.67
C VAL A 193 20.94 6.48 1.85
N VAL A 194 20.51 5.23 1.87
CA VAL A 194 19.09 4.90 2.07
C VAL A 194 18.67 5.23 3.49
N ASP A 195 17.71 6.12 3.66
CA ASP A 195 17.09 6.46 4.94
C ASP A 195 15.54 6.40 4.88
N ASP A 196 14.91 6.61 6.01
CA ASP A 196 13.44 6.55 6.15
C ASP A 196 12.69 7.71 5.46
N GLU A 197 13.39 8.76 5.04
CA GLU A 197 12.79 9.92 4.37
C GLU A 197 13.14 10.01 2.87
N ARG A 198 13.79 8.99 2.35
CA ARG A 198 14.28 8.91 0.98
C ARG A 198 13.22 9.27 -0.07
N ALA A 199 11.96 8.84 0.11
CA ALA A 199 10.89 9.14 -0.84
C ALA A 199 10.62 10.65 -0.95
N PHE A 200 10.71 11.40 0.15
CA PHE A 200 10.56 12.86 0.17
C PHE A 200 11.76 13.57 -0.43
N GLN A 201 12.97 13.03 -0.22
CA GLN A 201 14.20 13.56 -0.81
C GLN A 201 14.19 13.41 -2.33
N LEU A 202 13.80 12.24 -2.85
CA LEU A 202 13.60 11.98 -4.28
C LEU A 202 12.59 12.99 -4.87
N TYR A 203 11.44 13.13 -4.22
CA TYR A 203 10.39 14.04 -4.67
C TYR A 203 10.87 15.49 -4.77
N GLU A 204 11.58 15.98 -3.75
CA GLU A 204 12.11 17.36 -3.74
C GLU A 204 13.23 17.56 -4.77
N ALA A 205 14.12 16.57 -4.97
CA ALA A 205 15.16 16.66 -5.99
C ALA A 205 14.56 16.77 -7.40
N MET A 206 13.51 15.99 -7.69
CA MET A 206 12.77 16.04 -8.96
C MET A 206 12.05 17.38 -9.15
N LYS A 207 11.43 17.93 -8.10
CA LYS A 207 10.81 19.28 -8.15
C LYS A 207 11.80 20.34 -8.56
N ARG A 208 13.06 20.23 -8.13
CA ARG A 208 14.16 21.15 -8.45
C ARG A 208 14.90 20.84 -9.74
N GLY A 209 14.36 19.91 -10.56
CA GLY A 209 14.83 19.68 -11.92
C GLY A 209 15.80 18.52 -12.09
N LYS A 210 16.02 17.69 -11.06
CA LYS A 210 16.72 16.42 -11.27
C LYS A 210 15.86 15.48 -12.10
N THR A 211 16.49 14.80 -13.09
CA THR A 211 15.78 13.90 -14.00
C THR A 211 15.52 12.52 -13.35
N VAL A 212 14.61 11.78 -13.94
CA VAL A 212 14.31 10.40 -13.54
C VAL A 212 15.55 9.53 -13.70
N GLU A 213 16.28 9.69 -14.80
CA GLU A 213 17.48 8.94 -15.12
C GLU A 213 18.61 9.22 -14.12
N GLU A 214 18.89 10.51 -13.81
CA GLU A 214 19.90 10.88 -12.81
C GLU A 214 19.60 10.26 -11.44
N LEU A 215 18.33 10.24 -11.04
CA LEU A 215 17.92 9.70 -9.75
C LEU A 215 17.89 8.17 -9.74
N HIS A 216 17.52 7.56 -10.86
CA HIS A 216 17.63 6.11 -11.04
C HIS A 216 19.10 5.64 -10.92
N GLU A 217 20.02 6.26 -11.65
CA GLU A 217 21.46 5.95 -11.60
C GLU A 217 22.03 6.10 -10.17
N LEU A 218 21.58 7.14 -9.44
CA LEU A 218 22.05 7.39 -8.08
C LEU A 218 21.48 6.41 -7.06
N THR A 219 20.22 6.03 -7.19
CA THR A 219 19.48 5.36 -6.11
C THR A 219 19.01 3.95 -6.44
N MET A 220 19.11 3.56 -7.71
CA MET A 220 18.61 2.28 -8.24
C MET A 220 17.10 2.07 -8.03
N VAL A 221 16.34 3.11 -7.72
CA VAL A 221 14.87 3.07 -7.74
C VAL A 221 14.41 2.99 -9.19
N ASP A 222 13.51 2.07 -9.49
CA ASP A 222 13.02 1.87 -10.86
C ASP A 222 12.40 3.15 -11.44
N CYS A 223 12.69 3.44 -12.70
CA CYS A 223 12.20 4.62 -13.42
C CYS A 223 10.67 4.71 -13.43
N TRP A 224 9.97 3.58 -13.40
CA TRP A 224 8.51 3.57 -13.35
C TRP A 224 7.99 4.29 -12.09
N PHE A 225 8.54 3.98 -10.92
CA PHE A 225 8.14 4.63 -9.67
C PHE A 225 8.51 6.11 -9.64
N LEU A 226 9.69 6.46 -10.16
CA LEU A 226 10.11 7.86 -10.26
C LEU A 226 9.18 8.65 -11.21
N ASN A 227 8.79 8.07 -12.36
CA ASN A 227 7.82 8.69 -13.25
C ASN A 227 6.45 8.89 -12.59
N LYS A 228 6.00 7.95 -11.76
CA LYS A 228 4.76 8.10 -10.99
C LYS A 228 4.83 9.26 -9.99
N LEU A 229 5.98 9.45 -9.34
CA LEU A 229 6.20 10.64 -8.51
C LEU A 229 6.27 11.92 -9.35
N MET A 230 6.83 11.86 -10.58
CA MET A 230 6.86 13.00 -11.50
C MET A 230 5.44 13.44 -11.89
N ASN A 231 4.51 12.50 -12.10
CA ASN A 231 3.11 12.84 -12.38
C ASN A 231 2.48 13.72 -11.28
N LEU A 232 2.79 13.46 -10.02
CA LEU A 232 2.36 14.30 -8.90
C LEU A 232 2.99 15.69 -8.95
N ILE A 233 4.28 15.78 -9.30
CA ILE A 233 4.99 17.05 -9.41
C ILE A 233 4.43 17.89 -10.58
N GLU A 234 4.17 17.26 -11.72
CA GLU A 234 3.58 17.93 -12.87
C GLU A 234 2.18 18.47 -12.56
N LEU A 235 1.37 17.67 -11.89
CA LEU A 235 0.05 18.11 -11.43
C LEU A 235 0.13 19.29 -10.45
N GLU A 236 1.10 19.29 -9.52
CA GLU A 236 1.33 20.42 -8.62
C GLU A 236 1.73 21.69 -9.39
N ARG A 237 2.61 21.55 -10.39
CA ARG A 237 3.00 22.67 -11.27
C ARG A 237 1.81 23.21 -12.04
N GLU A 238 0.96 22.30 -12.54
CA GLU A 238 -0.25 22.67 -13.29
C GLU A 238 -1.24 23.42 -12.40
N MET A 239 -1.53 22.92 -11.20
CA MET A 239 -2.39 23.57 -10.22
C MET A 239 -1.88 24.98 -9.82
N ALA A 240 -0.56 25.15 -9.69
CA ALA A 240 0.05 26.43 -9.37
C ALA A 240 -0.02 27.44 -10.52
N ALA A 241 0.15 26.99 -11.76
CA ALA A 241 0.30 27.84 -12.93
C ALA A 241 -1.02 28.18 -13.63
N LYS A 242 -1.99 27.26 -13.66
CA LYS A 242 -3.25 27.37 -14.42
C LYS A 242 -4.44 27.74 -13.52
N PRO A 243 -5.55 28.25 -14.09
CA PRO A 243 -6.82 28.35 -13.37
C PRO A 243 -7.23 26.98 -12.81
N LEU A 244 -7.71 26.93 -11.59
CA LEU A 244 -8.22 25.71 -10.98
C LEU A 244 -9.63 25.44 -11.52
N THR A 245 -9.70 24.71 -12.64
CA THR A 245 -10.97 24.24 -13.24
C THR A 245 -11.53 23.05 -12.48
N GLU A 246 -12.79 22.70 -12.74
CA GLU A 246 -13.41 21.50 -12.15
C GLU A 246 -12.65 20.23 -12.54
N ASP A 247 -12.25 20.08 -13.81
CA ASP A 247 -11.48 18.93 -14.29
C ASP A 247 -10.14 18.80 -13.59
N LEU A 248 -9.40 19.91 -13.44
CA LEU A 248 -8.10 19.92 -12.74
C LEU A 248 -8.27 19.59 -11.26
N TYR A 249 -9.33 20.11 -10.64
CA TYR A 249 -9.69 19.77 -9.27
C TYR A 249 -10.02 18.27 -9.13
N LEU A 250 -10.86 17.72 -10.00
CA LEU A 250 -11.23 16.30 -9.97
C LEU A 250 -10.01 15.39 -10.18
N LEU A 251 -9.14 15.73 -11.13
CA LEU A 251 -7.87 15.01 -11.33
C LEU A 251 -7.00 15.04 -10.07
N ALA A 252 -6.88 16.19 -9.41
CA ALA A 252 -6.15 16.30 -8.16
C ALA A 252 -6.77 15.43 -7.05
N LYS A 253 -8.10 15.35 -6.98
CA LYS A 253 -8.80 14.46 -6.05
C LYS A 253 -8.51 12.99 -6.36
N GLN A 254 -8.55 12.59 -7.62
CA GLN A 254 -8.22 11.23 -8.07
C GLN A 254 -6.76 10.84 -7.77
N TYR A 255 -5.83 11.82 -7.79
CA TYR A 255 -4.44 11.60 -7.36
C TYR A 255 -4.24 11.70 -5.84
N GLY A 256 -5.33 11.82 -5.09
CA GLY A 256 -5.34 11.73 -3.64
C GLY A 256 -5.06 13.05 -2.91
N TYR A 257 -5.10 14.21 -3.56
CA TYR A 257 -4.93 15.50 -2.88
C TYR A 257 -6.15 15.88 -2.04
N LEU A 258 -5.90 16.45 -0.86
CA LEU A 258 -6.94 17.05 -0.03
C LEU A 258 -7.31 18.45 -0.55
N ASP A 259 -8.55 18.91 -0.32
CA ASP A 259 -8.99 20.25 -0.71
C ASP A 259 -8.05 21.33 -0.15
N ALA A 260 -7.69 21.24 1.13
CA ALA A 260 -6.75 22.18 1.76
C ALA A 260 -5.36 22.18 1.09
N THR A 261 -4.90 21.03 0.61
CA THR A 261 -3.64 20.91 -0.13
C THR A 261 -3.73 21.53 -1.51
N ILE A 262 -4.84 21.28 -2.23
CA ILE A 262 -5.13 21.89 -3.53
C ILE A 262 -5.20 23.41 -3.41
N GLU A 263 -5.93 23.93 -2.43
CA GLU A 263 -6.02 25.38 -2.17
C GLU A 263 -4.66 26.00 -1.83
N ARG A 264 -3.85 25.29 -1.05
CA ARG A 264 -2.49 25.75 -0.69
C ARG A 264 -1.56 25.80 -1.89
N ILE A 265 -1.59 24.81 -2.76
CA ILE A 265 -0.72 24.73 -3.94
C ILE A 265 -1.18 25.72 -5.02
N SER A 266 -2.46 25.76 -5.32
CA SER A 266 -3.02 26.63 -6.37
C SER A 266 -3.14 28.10 -5.96
N GLY A 267 -3.18 28.38 -4.66
CA GLY A 267 -3.52 29.70 -4.11
C GLY A 267 -4.97 30.13 -4.37
N LYS A 268 -5.86 29.19 -4.72
CA LYS A 268 -7.25 29.42 -5.13
C LYS A 268 -8.18 28.54 -4.32
N LYS A 269 -9.44 28.98 -4.16
CA LYS A 269 -10.50 28.15 -3.56
C LYS A 269 -10.89 27.04 -4.51
N CYS A 270 -11.21 25.87 -3.95
CA CYS A 270 -11.74 24.75 -4.71
C CYS A 270 -13.07 25.15 -5.39
N PRO A 271 -13.26 24.83 -6.69
CA PRO A 271 -14.46 25.21 -7.43
C PRO A 271 -15.73 24.49 -6.94
N MET A 272 -15.55 23.33 -6.33
CA MET A 272 -16.61 22.47 -5.82
C MET A 272 -16.11 21.65 -4.63
N HIS A 273 -17.00 20.89 -4.01
CA HIS A 273 -16.63 19.89 -3.00
C HIS A 273 -17.09 18.51 -3.49
N ARG A 274 -16.14 17.63 -3.75
CA ARG A 274 -16.39 16.24 -4.17
C ARG A 274 -16.29 15.33 -2.95
N HIS A 275 -17.36 14.59 -2.67
CA HIS A 275 -17.33 13.51 -1.68
C HIS A 275 -16.63 12.29 -2.26
N ALA A 276 -15.91 11.57 -1.40
CA ALA A 276 -15.36 10.28 -1.77
C ALA A 276 -16.46 9.26 -2.01
N VAL A 277 -16.23 8.36 -2.93
CA VAL A 277 -17.00 7.14 -3.15
C VAL A 277 -16.24 5.95 -2.56
N TYR A 278 -16.88 4.80 -2.48
CA TYR A 278 -16.28 3.60 -1.89
C TYR A 278 -16.38 2.45 -2.87
N LYS A 279 -15.23 1.84 -3.15
CA LYS A 279 -15.12 0.62 -3.94
C LYS A 279 -14.77 -0.56 -3.07
N MET A 280 -15.22 -1.75 -3.47
CA MET A 280 -15.00 -2.97 -2.72
C MET A 280 -13.58 -3.50 -2.96
N VAL A 281 -12.94 -3.98 -1.90
CA VAL A 281 -11.72 -4.79 -2.03
C VAL A 281 -12.12 -6.15 -2.56
N ASP A 282 -11.76 -6.42 -3.80
CA ASP A 282 -12.16 -7.62 -4.52
C ASP A 282 -10.93 -8.50 -4.81
N THR A 283 -11.03 -9.76 -4.47
CA THR A 283 -9.99 -10.77 -4.69
C THR A 283 -9.88 -11.19 -6.15
N CYS A 284 -10.90 -10.94 -6.95
CA CYS A 284 -11.06 -11.46 -8.32
C CYS A 284 -11.25 -10.36 -9.37
N ALA A 285 -10.84 -9.13 -9.10
CA ALA A 285 -10.92 -7.99 -10.04
C ALA A 285 -12.31 -7.84 -10.70
N GLY A 286 -13.39 -7.97 -9.91
CA GLY A 286 -14.76 -7.84 -10.39
C GLY A 286 -15.34 -9.05 -11.12
N GLU A 287 -14.53 -10.08 -11.42
CA GLU A 287 -15.00 -11.28 -12.12
C GLU A 287 -16.02 -12.08 -11.30
N PHE A 288 -15.82 -12.14 -9.98
CA PHE A 288 -16.76 -12.71 -9.03
C PHE A 288 -17.07 -11.70 -7.95
N LYS A 289 -18.32 -11.25 -7.86
CA LYS A 289 -18.77 -10.25 -6.91
C LYS A 289 -18.40 -10.65 -5.47
N ALA A 290 -17.68 -9.80 -4.76
CA ALA A 290 -17.35 -10.03 -3.36
C ALA A 290 -18.62 -9.91 -2.48
N GLU A 291 -18.75 -10.81 -1.49
CA GLU A 291 -19.86 -10.82 -0.53
C GLU A 291 -19.46 -10.18 0.81
N THR A 292 -18.15 -10.06 1.06
CA THR A 292 -17.63 -9.49 2.30
C THR A 292 -17.53 -7.96 2.18
N PRO A 293 -18.16 -7.19 3.08
CA PRO A 293 -18.14 -5.72 3.02
C PRO A 293 -16.79 -5.18 3.49
N TYR A 294 -15.84 -5.07 2.58
CA TYR A 294 -14.54 -4.46 2.80
C TYR A 294 -14.28 -3.43 1.70
N PHE A 295 -14.24 -2.14 2.07
CA PHE A 295 -14.21 -1.04 1.12
C PHE A 295 -12.97 -0.16 1.31
N TYR A 296 -12.56 0.50 0.23
CA TYR A 296 -11.64 1.62 0.25
C TYR A 296 -12.30 2.86 -0.36
N SER A 297 -11.93 4.03 0.13
CA SER A 297 -12.42 5.31 -0.41
C SER A 297 -11.61 5.73 -1.63
N THR A 298 -12.26 6.32 -2.63
CA THR A 298 -11.62 6.90 -3.81
C THR A 298 -12.46 8.04 -4.38
N TYR A 299 -12.01 8.68 -5.48
CA TYR A 299 -12.74 9.73 -6.18
C TYR A 299 -13.02 9.28 -7.62
N ASP A 300 -13.86 8.26 -7.73
CA ASP A 300 -14.36 7.70 -8.99
C ASP A 300 -15.84 8.08 -9.21
N ASP A 301 -16.46 7.60 -10.27
CA ASP A 301 -17.86 7.86 -10.60
C ASP A 301 -18.80 6.83 -9.95
N GLU A 302 -18.33 5.63 -9.65
CA GLU A 302 -19.12 4.54 -9.07
C GLU A 302 -18.92 4.41 -7.56
N ASN A 303 -20.05 4.20 -6.84
CA ASN A 303 -20.07 3.97 -5.39
C ASN A 303 -20.71 2.61 -5.05
N GLU A 304 -19.89 1.59 -4.95
CA GLU A 304 -20.33 0.21 -4.69
C GLU A 304 -20.92 0.03 -3.27
N ALA A 305 -20.59 0.92 -2.34
CA ALA A 305 -21.13 0.85 -0.98
C ALA A 305 -22.63 1.15 -0.94
N GLU A 306 -23.16 1.97 -1.84
CA GLU A 306 -24.61 2.27 -1.91
C GLU A 306 -25.41 1.02 -2.23
N GLU A 307 -25.02 0.27 -3.27
CA GLU A 307 -25.67 -1.01 -3.60
C GLU A 307 -25.63 -2.00 -2.44
N PHE A 308 -24.49 -2.06 -1.73
CA PHE A 308 -24.33 -2.96 -0.59
C PHE A 308 -25.28 -2.57 0.57
N ILE A 309 -25.37 -1.27 0.88
CA ILE A 309 -26.24 -0.74 1.95
C ILE A 309 -27.71 -0.96 1.60
N GLU A 310 -28.11 -0.74 0.35
CA GLU A 310 -29.49 -0.97 -0.11
C GLU A 310 -29.92 -2.43 0.01
N ARG A 311 -29.02 -3.38 -0.24
CA ARG A 311 -29.31 -4.81 -0.09
C ARG A 311 -29.46 -5.24 1.37
N GLN A 312 -28.82 -4.53 2.29
CA GLN A 312 -28.80 -4.87 3.71
C GLN A 312 -29.80 -4.04 4.54
N HIS A 313 -31.02 -3.81 4.05
CA HIS A 313 -32.04 -3.07 4.80
C HIS A 313 -32.10 -3.55 6.27
N SER A 314 -31.65 -2.68 7.17
CA SER A 314 -31.64 -2.96 8.60
C SER A 314 -32.11 -1.72 9.36
N ASP A 315 -33.13 -1.91 10.20
CA ASP A 315 -33.62 -0.88 11.13
C ASP A 315 -32.74 -0.70 12.38
N LYS A 316 -31.64 -1.45 12.46
CA LYS A 316 -30.69 -1.38 13.58
C LYS A 316 -29.94 -0.05 13.56
N LYS A 317 -29.63 0.46 14.76
CA LYS A 317 -28.77 1.65 14.92
C LYS A 317 -27.39 1.37 14.30
N LYS A 318 -26.86 2.34 13.54
CA LYS A 318 -25.54 2.27 12.95
C LYS A 318 -24.52 2.94 13.86
N ILE A 319 -23.43 2.24 14.15
CA ILE A 319 -22.31 2.72 14.98
C ILE A 319 -21.05 2.72 14.12
N ILE A 320 -20.30 3.81 14.12
CA ILE A 320 -19.01 3.92 13.46
C ILE A 320 -17.92 3.75 14.51
N VAL A 321 -17.01 2.81 14.28
CA VAL A 321 -15.80 2.61 15.09
C VAL A 321 -14.60 3.08 14.28
N PHE A 322 -13.92 4.13 14.76
CA PHE A 322 -12.69 4.59 14.13
C PHE A 322 -11.51 3.71 14.57
N GLY A 323 -10.77 3.20 13.59
CA GLY A 323 -9.58 2.39 13.84
C GLY A 323 -8.43 3.20 14.47
N SER A 324 -7.42 2.50 14.99
CA SER A 324 -6.32 3.08 15.76
C SER A 324 -5.21 3.72 14.92
N GLY A 325 -5.32 3.73 13.58
CA GLY A 325 -4.26 4.19 12.68
C GLY A 325 -3.08 3.19 12.57
N PRO A 326 -1.85 3.65 12.28
CA PRO A 326 -0.70 2.77 12.08
C PRO A 326 -0.32 2.02 13.36
N ILE A 327 0.13 0.78 13.20
CA ILE A 327 0.69 0.00 14.30
C ILE A 327 1.91 0.72 14.86
N ARG A 328 1.96 0.88 16.19
CA ARG A 328 3.04 1.54 16.92
C ARG A 328 3.81 0.53 17.76
N ILE A 329 4.97 0.93 18.29
CA ILE A 329 5.73 0.11 19.25
C ILE A 329 4.85 -0.27 20.44
N GLY A 330 4.86 -1.56 20.79
CA GLY A 330 4.07 -2.11 21.89
C GLY A 330 2.61 -2.37 21.55
N GLN A 331 2.20 -2.13 20.31
CA GLN A 331 0.90 -2.47 19.76
C GLN A 331 1.04 -3.60 18.76
N GLY A 332 0.11 -4.51 18.75
CA GLY A 332 0.03 -5.59 17.78
C GLY A 332 -1.32 -5.60 17.06
N ILE A 333 -1.63 -6.73 16.45
CA ILE A 333 -2.88 -6.96 15.72
C ILE A 333 -4.13 -6.88 16.62
N GLU A 334 -3.96 -6.95 17.92
CA GLU A 334 -5.03 -6.83 18.91
C GLU A 334 -5.83 -5.52 18.79
N PHE A 335 -5.24 -4.44 18.27
CA PHE A 335 -5.97 -3.19 18.05
C PHE A 335 -7.02 -3.32 16.94
N ASP A 336 -6.65 -3.97 15.83
CA ASP A 336 -7.60 -4.28 14.76
C ASP A 336 -8.65 -5.27 15.25
N TYR A 337 -8.24 -6.25 16.05
CA TYR A 337 -9.11 -7.26 16.63
C TYR A 337 -10.11 -6.67 17.64
N CYS A 338 -9.69 -5.75 18.50
CA CYS A 338 -10.60 -5.05 19.43
C CYS A 338 -11.66 -4.24 18.69
N SER A 339 -11.30 -3.59 17.58
CA SER A 339 -12.27 -2.87 16.73
C SER A 339 -13.28 -3.84 16.08
N CYS A 340 -12.83 -5.03 15.67
CA CYS A 340 -13.69 -6.10 15.18
C CYS A 340 -14.59 -6.70 16.27
N LEU A 341 -14.09 -6.89 17.48
CA LEU A 341 -14.88 -7.46 18.58
C LEU A 341 -16.06 -6.57 18.97
N LEU A 342 -15.93 -5.26 18.88
CA LEU A 342 -17.05 -4.34 19.14
C LEU A 342 -18.23 -4.60 18.17
N TYR A 343 -17.93 -5.01 16.93
CA TYR A 343 -18.94 -5.39 15.96
C TYR A 343 -19.69 -6.68 16.31
N THR A 344 -19.02 -7.61 17.01
CA THR A 344 -19.53 -8.94 17.32
C THR A 344 -20.02 -9.09 18.76
N SER A 345 -19.76 -8.11 19.64
CA SER A 345 -20.16 -8.18 21.05
C SER A 345 -21.52 -7.53 21.28
N ASP A 346 -22.39 -8.21 22.02
CA ASP A 346 -23.64 -7.69 22.57
C ASP A 346 -23.42 -6.64 23.70
N ALA A 347 -22.23 -6.08 23.81
CA ALA A 347 -21.85 -5.13 24.85
C ALA A 347 -22.72 -3.83 24.86
N ALA A 348 -23.62 -3.67 23.92
CA ALA A 348 -24.61 -2.60 23.88
C ALA A 348 -25.93 -2.95 24.62
N ASP A 349 -26.15 -4.23 24.96
CA ASP A 349 -27.39 -4.69 25.59
C ASP A 349 -27.25 -4.89 27.12
N ASP A 350 -26.05 -4.81 27.69
CA ASP A 350 -25.81 -4.85 29.14
C ASP A 350 -25.97 -3.46 29.78
N LYS A 351 -27.21 -2.95 29.74
CA LYS A 351 -27.65 -1.88 30.64
C LYS A 351 -29.06 -2.12 31.10
#